data_1a44ab8496d2faf53b3e3b7244b0d724
#
_entry.id   1a44ab8496d2faf53b3e3b7244b0d724
#
_cell.length_a   1.000
_cell.length_b   1.000
_cell.length_c   1.000
_cell.angle_alpha   90.00
_cell.angle_beta   90.00
_cell.angle_gamma   90.00
#
_symmetry.space_group_name_H-M   'P 1'
#
loop_
_entity.id
_entity.type
_entity.pdbx_description
1 polymer ?
#
loop_
_entity_poly.entity_id
_entity_poly.type
_entity_poly.pdbx_seq_one_letter_code
_entity_poly.pdbx_strand_id
1 'polypeptide(L)'
;NKLNEIANNMGEKFISRYGGKISSEWFIPKVWQVLNEDPEVYEATDKFIEATDWVIMQLTGKETRNSCTAGYKAVWHKQEGFPRKEFLKALDPRLENLFEEKYNCEVTSLGEKAGELTEEMAKKIGLNPGMPIAIANVDAHVAVPAMGVTEPGKMVMIMGTSTCSMVLSDKEVVVPGICGY
;
A
#
# COMPACT_ATOMS: atom_id res chain seq x y z
N ASN A 1 -15.09 -6.22 10.29
CA ASN A 1 -14.88 -7.45 11.06
C ASN A 1 -14.93 -8.71 10.18
N LYS A 2 -15.88 -8.84 9.23
CA LYS A 2 -16.06 -10.02 8.36
C LYS A 2 -14.77 -10.46 7.63
N LEU A 3 -13.98 -9.53 7.07
CA LEU A 3 -12.69 -9.84 6.43
C LEU A 3 -11.74 -10.56 7.40
N ASN A 4 -11.60 -10.02 8.63
CA ASN A 4 -10.70 -10.59 9.63
C ASN A 4 -11.15 -12.00 10.07
N GLU A 5 -12.45 -12.23 10.20
CA GLU A 5 -13.02 -13.54 10.50
C GLU A 5 -12.71 -14.56 9.40
N ILE A 6 -12.93 -14.18 8.14
CA ILE A 6 -12.62 -15.03 6.99
C ILE A 6 -11.12 -15.33 6.92
N ALA A 7 -10.25 -14.31 7.05
CA ALA A 7 -8.81 -14.50 7.01
C ALA A 7 -8.32 -15.45 8.11
N ASN A 8 -8.81 -15.28 9.34
CA ASN A 8 -8.46 -16.17 10.45
C ASN A 8 -8.98 -17.60 10.24
N ASN A 9 -10.22 -17.76 9.79
CA ASN A 9 -10.82 -19.08 9.54
C ASN A 9 -10.13 -19.84 8.40
N MET A 10 -9.61 -19.13 7.40
CA MET A 10 -8.85 -19.70 6.30
C MET A 10 -7.37 -19.92 6.63
N GLY A 11 -6.91 -19.48 7.79
CA GLY A 11 -5.51 -19.58 8.21
C GLY A 11 -4.56 -18.76 7.34
N GLU A 12 -4.99 -17.57 6.91
CA GLU A 12 -4.17 -16.69 6.07
C GLU A 12 -2.95 -16.20 6.85
N LYS A 13 -1.76 -16.51 6.33
CA LYS A 13 -0.49 -16.18 7.01
C LYS A 13 -0.27 -14.70 7.20
N PHE A 14 -0.73 -13.89 6.25
CA PHE A 14 -0.54 -12.44 6.31
C PHE A 14 -1.16 -11.81 7.55
N ILE A 15 -2.28 -12.37 8.08
CA ILE A 15 -3.02 -11.72 9.18
C ILE A 15 -2.14 -11.52 10.43
N SER A 16 -1.21 -12.43 10.69
CA SER A 16 -0.29 -12.32 11.82
C SER A 16 0.70 -11.17 11.68
N ARG A 17 1.18 -10.87 10.46
CA ARG A 17 2.05 -9.71 10.17
C ARG A 17 1.38 -8.39 10.51
N TYR A 18 0.06 -8.34 10.44
CA TYR A 18 -0.73 -7.15 10.78
C TYR A 18 -1.29 -7.18 12.21
N GLY A 19 -0.63 -7.91 13.09
CA GLY A 19 -1.03 -8.00 14.50
C GLY A 19 -2.34 -8.74 14.73
N GLY A 20 -2.77 -9.56 13.77
CA GLY A 20 -4.02 -10.35 13.81
C GLY A 20 -5.25 -9.63 13.28
N LYS A 21 -5.12 -8.40 12.75
CA LYS A 21 -6.27 -7.60 12.31
C LYS A 21 -5.93 -6.63 11.18
N ILE A 22 -6.68 -6.69 10.10
CA ILE A 22 -6.70 -5.70 9.03
C ILE A 22 -7.68 -4.55 9.39
N SER A 23 -7.24 -3.31 9.25
CA SER A 23 -8.07 -2.13 9.44
C SER A 23 -9.09 -1.96 8.31
N SER A 24 -10.30 -1.46 8.64
CA SER A 24 -11.32 -1.09 7.65
C SER A 24 -10.88 0.03 6.72
N GLU A 25 -9.84 0.79 7.09
CA GLU A 25 -9.31 1.91 6.32
C GLU A 25 -8.30 1.49 5.23
N TRP A 26 -7.98 0.21 5.14
CA TRP A 26 -6.99 -0.29 4.20
C TRP A 26 -7.61 -0.64 2.84
N PHE A 27 -6.79 -0.96 1.87
CA PHE A 27 -7.14 -1.10 0.46
C PHE A 27 -8.27 -2.13 0.23
N ILE A 28 -8.08 -3.39 0.62
CA ILE A 28 -9.07 -4.46 0.36
C ILE A 28 -10.45 -4.14 0.97
N PRO A 29 -10.56 -3.73 2.25
CA PRO A 29 -11.83 -3.33 2.82
C PRO A 29 -12.48 -2.15 2.10
N LYS A 30 -11.71 -1.16 1.66
CA LYS A 30 -12.24 0.01 0.93
C LYS A 30 -12.76 -0.37 -0.45
N VAL A 31 -12.02 -1.19 -1.18
CA VAL A 31 -12.50 -1.71 -2.48
C VAL A 31 -13.77 -2.55 -2.30
N TRP A 32 -13.78 -3.41 -1.27
CA TRP A 32 -14.98 -4.21 -0.97
C TRP A 32 -16.17 -3.36 -0.54
N GLN A 33 -15.92 -2.24 0.14
CA GLN A 33 -16.96 -1.26 0.46
C GLN A 33 -17.56 -0.68 -0.83
N VAL A 34 -16.75 -0.20 -1.76
CA VAL A 34 -17.22 0.33 -3.06
C VAL A 34 -18.04 -0.72 -3.80
N LEU A 35 -17.55 -1.96 -3.86
CA LEU A 35 -18.27 -3.05 -4.51
C LEU A 35 -19.67 -3.31 -3.91
N ASN A 36 -19.82 -3.14 -2.59
CA ASN A 36 -21.11 -3.39 -1.91
C ASN A 36 -22.05 -2.18 -1.94
N GLU A 37 -21.51 -0.98 -1.81
CA GLU A 37 -22.30 0.26 -1.71
C GLU A 37 -22.65 0.82 -3.09
N ASP A 38 -21.75 0.67 -4.07
CA ASP A 38 -21.92 1.14 -5.43
C ASP A 38 -21.30 0.18 -6.46
N PRO A 39 -21.97 -0.95 -6.75
CA PRO A 39 -21.48 -1.94 -7.70
C PRO A 39 -21.23 -1.38 -9.11
N GLU A 40 -22.02 -0.41 -9.54
CA GLU A 40 -21.88 0.20 -10.87
C GLU A 40 -20.56 0.98 -10.96
N VAL A 41 -20.21 1.70 -9.90
CA VAL A 41 -18.90 2.38 -9.82
C VAL A 41 -17.75 1.35 -9.79
N TYR A 42 -17.90 0.25 -9.04
CA TYR A 42 -16.90 -0.81 -9.05
C TYR A 42 -16.68 -1.39 -10.45
N GLU A 43 -17.76 -1.72 -11.16
CA GLU A 43 -17.67 -2.27 -12.52
C GLU A 43 -17.06 -1.28 -13.51
N ALA A 44 -17.44 0.00 -13.44
CA ALA A 44 -16.91 1.05 -14.30
C ALA A 44 -15.46 1.45 -13.96
N THR A 45 -14.95 1.09 -12.77
CA THR A 45 -13.60 1.42 -12.34
C THR A 45 -12.59 0.58 -13.13
N ASP A 46 -11.68 1.22 -13.84
CA ASP A 46 -10.55 0.56 -14.48
C ASP A 46 -9.54 0.11 -13.41
N LYS A 47 -9.11 1.03 -12.54
CA LYS A 47 -8.12 0.74 -11.49
C LYS A 47 -8.39 1.49 -10.20
N PHE A 48 -8.09 0.83 -9.09
CA PHE A 48 -7.93 1.47 -7.79
C PHE A 48 -6.46 1.84 -7.59
N ILE A 49 -6.19 3.06 -7.15
CA ILE A 49 -4.84 3.56 -6.96
C ILE A 49 -4.73 4.32 -5.64
N GLU A 50 -3.64 4.11 -4.93
CA GLU A 50 -3.33 4.89 -3.73
C GLU A 50 -2.94 6.33 -4.10
N ALA A 51 -3.30 7.29 -3.25
CA ALA A 51 -3.07 8.71 -3.55
C ALA A 51 -1.60 9.05 -3.83
N THR A 52 -0.67 8.40 -3.14
CA THR A 52 0.77 8.58 -3.36
C THR A 52 1.19 8.12 -4.76
N ASP A 53 0.71 6.98 -5.21
CA ASP A 53 1.00 6.44 -6.54
C ASP A 53 0.32 7.26 -7.63
N TRP A 54 -0.89 7.77 -7.35
CA TRP A 54 -1.59 8.67 -8.26
C TRP A 54 -0.81 9.98 -8.48
N VAL A 55 -0.25 10.58 -7.42
CA VAL A 55 0.59 11.78 -7.55
C VAL A 55 1.81 11.49 -8.44
N ILE A 56 2.49 10.36 -8.23
CA ILE A 56 3.62 9.96 -9.07
C ILE A 56 3.19 9.79 -10.53
N MET A 57 2.04 9.16 -10.75
CA MET A 57 1.49 8.99 -12.11
C MET A 57 1.19 10.35 -12.77
N GLN A 58 0.66 11.33 -12.03
CA GLN A 58 0.46 12.69 -12.56
C GLN A 58 1.78 13.38 -12.93
N LEU A 59 2.82 13.21 -12.12
CA LEU A 59 4.13 13.83 -12.36
C LEU A 59 4.88 13.20 -13.54
N THR A 60 4.78 11.89 -13.70
CA THR A 60 5.63 11.10 -14.60
C THR A 60 4.91 10.56 -15.84
N GLY A 61 3.58 10.53 -15.82
CA GLY A 61 2.77 9.81 -16.82
C GLY A 61 2.87 8.29 -16.72
N LYS A 62 3.55 7.76 -15.69
CA LYS A 62 3.73 6.31 -15.48
C LYS A 62 3.01 5.86 -14.23
N GLU A 63 2.29 4.77 -14.35
CA GLU A 63 1.66 4.10 -13.22
C GLU A 63 2.69 3.21 -12.51
N THR A 64 2.80 3.37 -11.20
CA THR A 64 3.64 2.55 -10.32
C THR A 64 2.88 2.21 -9.06
N ARG A 65 3.33 1.20 -8.34
CA ARG A 65 2.87 0.90 -6.96
C ARG A 65 4.09 0.93 -6.05
N ASN A 66 4.07 1.78 -5.04
CA ASN A 66 5.16 1.79 -4.08
C ASN A 66 5.03 0.61 -3.11
N SER A 67 6.16 -0.01 -2.79
CA SER A 67 6.21 -1.19 -1.90
C SER A 67 5.69 -0.89 -0.48
N CYS A 68 5.78 0.36 -0.03
CA CYS A 68 5.31 0.75 1.29
C CYS A 68 3.78 0.69 1.40
N THR A 69 3.04 1.36 0.50
CA THR A 69 1.56 1.30 0.50
C THR A 69 1.05 -0.07 0.09
N ALA A 70 1.68 -0.72 -0.88
CA ALA A 70 1.32 -2.08 -1.28
C ALA A 70 1.44 -3.05 -0.08
N GLY A 71 2.54 -2.98 0.66
CA GLY A 71 2.74 -3.78 1.86
C GLY A 71 1.78 -3.38 2.98
N TYR A 72 1.78 -2.11 3.36
CA TYR A 72 1.02 -1.66 4.52
C TYR A 72 -0.50 -1.73 4.34
N LYS A 73 -1.02 -1.37 3.15
CA LYS A 73 -2.47 -1.26 2.93
C LYS A 73 -3.07 -2.36 2.07
N ALA A 74 -2.35 -2.84 1.05
CA ALA A 74 -2.84 -3.86 0.12
C ALA A 74 -2.36 -5.29 0.43
N VAL A 75 -1.71 -5.46 1.60
CA VAL A 75 -1.27 -6.78 2.12
C VAL A 75 -0.26 -7.48 1.20
N TRP A 76 0.47 -6.70 0.40
CA TRP A 76 1.54 -7.24 -0.41
C TRP A 76 2.76 -7.63 0.44
N HIS A 77 3.38 -8.73 0.09
CA HIS A 77 4.62 -9.18 0.72
C HIS A 77 5.69 -9.47 -0.35
N LYS A 78 6.92 -9.05 -0.09
CA LYS A 78 8.02 -9.13 -1.06
C LYS A 78 8.26 -10.53 -1.64
N GLN A 79 8.04 -11.57 -0.84
CA GLN A 79 8.25 -12.96 -1.25
C GLN A 79 6.97 -13.69 -1.65
N GLU A 80 5.83 -13.33 -1.05
CA GLU A 80 4.56 -14.04 -1.22
C GLU A 80 3.60 -13.33 -2.19
N GLY A 81 3.87 -12.05 -2.53
CA GLY A 81 2.99 -11.25 -3.37
C GLY A 81 1.74 -10.76 -2.64
N PHE A 82 0.66 -10.60 -3.37
CA PHE A 82 -0.66 -10.22 -2.85
C PHE A 82 -1.40 -11.42 -2.26
N PRO A 83 -2.47 -11.19 -1.47
CA PRO A 83 -3.33 -12.26 -0.99
C PRO A 83 -3.84 -13.15 -2.13
N ARG A 84 -3.93 -14.43 -1.87
CA ARG A 84 -4.36 -15.44 -2.84
C ARG A 84 -5.81 -15.25 -3.27
N LYS A 85 -6.13 -15.69 -4.49
CA LYS A 85 -7.46 -15.57 -5.11
C LYS A 85 -8.57 -16.23 -4.30
N GLU A 86 -8.28 -17.37 -3.70
CA GLU A 86 -9.25 -18.10 -2.89
C GLU A 86 -9.71 -17.31 -1.67
N PHE A 87 -8.82 -16.53 -1.07
CA PHE A 87 -9.17 -15.61 0.02
C PHE A 87 -10.06 -14.47 -0.49
N LEU A 88 -9.68 -13.83 -1.58
CA LEU A 88 -10.46 -12.74 -2.19
C LEU A 88 -11.84 -13.22 -2.60
N LYS A 89 -11.92 -14.40 -3.23
CA LYS A 89 -13.18 -15.06 -3.60
C LYS A 89 -14.06 -15.39 -2.38
N ALA A 90 -13.46 -15.75 -1.25
CA ALA A 90 -14.21 -16.03 -0.02
C ALA A 90 -14.79 -14.76 0.61
N LEU A 91 -14.19 -13.57 0.36
CA LEU A 91 -14.77 -12.29 0.72
C LEU A 91 -15.99 -11.99 -0.15
N ASP A 92 -15.80 -12.01 -1.46
CA ASP A 92 -16.83 -11.86 -2.50
C ASP A 92 -16.30 -12.48 -3.81
N PRO A 93 -17.07 -13.29 -4.53
CA PRO A 93 -16.64 -13.89 -5.80
C PRO A 93 -16.14 -12.87 -6.84
N ARG A 94 -16.68 -11.65 -6.83
CA ARG A 94 -16.28 -10.57 -7.75
C ARG A 94 -14.90 -9.99 -7.44
N LEU A 95 -14.32 -10.27 -6.28
CA LEU A 95 -12.97 -9.86 -5.89
C LEU A 95 -11.89 -10.86 -6.27
N GLU A 96 -12.23 -12.03 -6.79
CA GLU A 96 -11.28 -13.12 -7.07
C GLU A 96 -10.02 -12.65 -7.81
N ASN A 97 -10.18 -11.80 -8.82
CA ASN A 97 -9.09 -11.28 -9.65
C ASN A 97 -8.75 -9.79 -9.36
N LEU A 98 -9.07 -9.28 -8.19
CA LEU A 98 -8.92 -7.86 -7.85
C LEU A 98 -7.54 -7.29 -8.21
N PHE A 99 -6.48 -7.99 -7.85
CA PHE A 99 -5.12 -7.49 -8.04
C PHE A 99 -4.66 -7.55 -9.49
N GLU A 100 -5.13 -8.53 -10.27
CA GLU A 100 -4.79 -8.64 -11.69
C GLU A 100 -5.60 -7.68 -12.56
N GLU A 101 -6.86 -7.43 -12.21
CA GLU A 101 -7.76 -6.63 -13.03
C GLU A 101 -7.74 -5.15 -12.65
N LYS A 102 -7.81 -4.85 -11.34
CA LYS A 102 -8.06 -3.47 -10.86
C LYS A 102 -6.91 -2.84 -10.05
N TYR A 103 -5.81 -3.57 -9.86
CA TYR A 103 -4.60 -3.07 -9.18
C TYR A 103 -3.31 -3.38 -9.95
N ASN A 104 -3.43 -4.00 -11.10
CA ASN A 104 -2.35 -4.53 -11.92
C ASN A 104 -1.29 -3.48 -12.26
N CYS A 105 -0.17 -3.55 -11.56
CA CYS A 105 1.03 -2.77 -11.79
C CYS A 105 2.18 -3.38 -10.99
N GLU A 106 3.40 -3.19 -11.47
CA GLU A 106 4.61 -3.63 -10.76
C GLU A 106 4.78 -2.86 -9.44
N VAL A 107 5.09 -3.59 -8.38
CA VAL A 107 5.43 -3.01 -7.09
C VAL A 107 6.92 -2.68 -7.08
N THR A 108 7.21 -1.38 -6.98
CA THR A 108 8.58 -0.84 -7.05
C THR A 108 9.08 -0.46 -5.66
N SER A 109 10.35 -0.75 -5.39
CA SER A 109 10.97 -0.49 -4.09
C SER A 109 11.14 1.01 -3.82
N LEU A 110 11.10 1.37 -2.54
CA LEU A 110 11.41 2.74 -2.12
C LEU A 110 12.86 3.10 -2.48
N GLY A 111 13.06 4.36 -2.86
CA GLY A 111 14.38 4.88 -3.29
C GLY A 111 14.69 4.66 -4.76
N GLU A 112 13.89 3.86 -5.48
CA GLU A 112 14.03 3.71 -6.92
C GLU A 112 13.38 4.88 -7.68
N LYS A 113 13.77 5.04 -8.94
CA LYS A 113 13.22 6.05 -9.85
C LYS A 113 11.89 5.57 -10.40
N ALA A 114 10.82 6.32 -10.16
CA ALA A 114 9.50 6.08 -10.75
C ALA A 114 9.45 6.49 -12.22
N GLY A 115 10.08 7.60 -12.54
CA GLY A 115 10.09 8.16 -13.90
C GLY A 115 10.78 9.52 -13.94
N GLU A 116 10.42 10.29 -14.96
CA GLU A 116 10.89 11.67 -15.13
C GLU A 116 9.70 12.62 -15.17
N LEU A 117 9.90 13.83 -14.66
CA LEU A 117 8.90 14.89 -14.71
C LEU A 117 8.54 15.21 -16.15
N THR A 118 7.25 15.10 -16.49
CA THR A 118 6.76 15.41 -17.84
C THR A 118 6.86 16.91 -18.15
N GLU A 119 6.93 17.26 -19.43
CA GLU A 119 6.94 18.66 -19.87
C GLU A 119 5.68 19.42 -19.39
N GLU A 120 4.52 18.77 -19.45
CA GLU A 120 3.25 19.37 -19.04
C GLU A 120 3.27 19.73 -17.56
N MET A 121 3.67 18.78 -16.70
CA MET A 121 3.70 19.01 -15.26
C MET A 121 4.84 19.96 -14.87
N ALA A 122 5.99 19.85 -15.49
CA ALA A 122 7.09 20.79 -15.28
C ALA A 122 6.65 22.24 -15.53
N LYS A 123 5.94 22.49 -16.62
CA LYS A 123 5.37 23.80 -16.92
C LYS A 123 4.35 24.28 -15.88
N LYS A 124 3.48 23.38 -15.39
CA LYS A 124 2.47 23.71 -14.38
C LYS A 124 3.07 24.10 -13.03
N ILE A 125 4.14 23.44 -12.62
CA ILE A 125 4.74 23.64 -11.30
C ILE A 125 6.03 24.47 -11.30
N GLY A 126 6.46 24.93 -12.46
CA GLY A 126 7.63 25.82 -12.60
C GLY A 126 8.97 25.11 -12.42
N LEU A 127 9.08 23.84 -12.76
CA LEU A 127 10.29 23.02 -12.70
C LEU A 127 10.80 22.66 -14.10
N ASN A 128 11.99 22.06 -14.18
CA ASN A 128 12.54 21.58 -15.43
C ASN A 128 11.99 20.19 -15.79
N PRO A 129 11.60 19.96 -17.05
CA PRO A 129 11.23 18.63 -17.50
C PRO A 129 12.41 17.66 -17.45
N GLY A 130 12.13 16.37 -17.36
CA GLY A 130 13.17 15.33 -17.29
C GLY A 130 13.81 15.16 -15.92
N MET A 131 13.42 15.93 -14.90
CA MET A 131 13.90 15.71 -13.54
C MET A 131 13.48 14.32 -13.05
N PRO A 132 14.39 13.55 -12.41
CA PRO A 132 14.04 12.24 -11.87
C PRO A 132 13.05 12.38 -10.71
N ILE A 133 12.01 11.58 -10.74
CA ILE A 133 11.00 11.45 -9.70
C ILE A 133 11.17 10.09 -9.02
N ALA A 134 11.37 10.11 -7.72
CA ALA A 134 11.49 8.90 -6.91
C ALA A 134 10.12 8.26 -6.65
N ILE A 135 10.12 6.97 -6.35
CA ILE A 135 8.94 6.26 -5.86
C ILE A 135 8.42 6.94 -4.58
N ALA A 136 7.10 7.08 -4.50
CA ALA A 136 6.42 7.67 -3.34
C ALA A 136 6.52 6.80 -2.08
N ASN A 137 6.25 7.40 -0.95
CA ASN A 137 6.18 6.72 0.33
C ASN A 137 4.99 7.23 1.16
N VAL A 138 4.60 6.49 2.18
CA VAL A 138 3.64 6.96 3.20
C VAL A 138 4.31 8.05 4.04
N ASP A 139 3.60 9.15 4.29
CA ASP A 139 4.10 10.32 5.03
C ASP A 139 4.71 9.97 6.40
N ALA A 140 4.01 9.16 7.20
CA ALA A 140 4.51 8.69 8.48
C ALA A 140 5.77 7.82 8.33
N HIS A 141 5.84 6.98 7.30
CA HIS A 141 6.97 6.06 7.09
C HIS A 141 8.22 6.81 6.60
N VAL A 142 8.07 7.83 5.76
CA VAL A 142 9.20 8.64 5.31
C VAL A 142 9.82 9.47 6.44
N ALA A 143 9.08 9.72 7.51
CA ALA A 143 9.60 10.40 8.69
C ALA A 143 10.72 9.60 9.38
N VAL A 144 10.71 8.26 9.29
CA VAL A 144 11.72 7.40 9.94
C VAL A 144 13.14 7.71 9.44
N PRO A 145 13.45 7.63 8.14
CA PRO A 145 14.78 8.02 7.63
C PRO A 145 15.03 9.53 7.77
N ALA A 146 14.01 10.38 7.67
CA ALA A 146 14.15 11.82 7.87
C ALA A 146 14.62 12.19 9.29
N MET A 147 14.30 11.37 10.29
CA MET A 147 14.81 11.50 11.67
C MET A 147 16.20 10.86 11.87
N GLY A 148 16.86 10.43 10.79
CA GLY A 148 18.16 9.77 10.84
C GLY A 148 18.13 8.34 11.37
N VAL A 149 16.99 7.71 11.42
CA VAL A 149 16.84 6.30 11.84
C VAL A 149 16.88 5.42 10.60
N THR A 150 18.06 4.85 10.36
CA THR A 150 18.35 3.98 9.21
C THR A 150 18.78 2.58 9.61
N GLU A 151 18.90 2.34 10.92
CA GLU A 151 19.37 1.06 11.49
C GLU A 151 18.41 0.54 12.56
N PRO A 152 18.35 -0.78 12.78
CA PRO A 152 17.59 -1.40 13.86
C PRO A 152 17.96 -0.89 15.26
N GLY A 153 17.06 -1.06 16.23
CA GLY A 153 17.29 -0.73 17.63
C GLY A 153 16.90 0.68 18.04
N LYS A 154 16.34 1.47 17.12
CA LYS A 154 15.78 2.79 17.42
C LYS A 154 14.29 2.81 17.11
N MET A 155 13.54 3.53 17.94
CA MET A 155 12.11 3.77 17.77
C MET A 155 11.88 5.23 17.36
N VAL A 156 11.00 5.44 16.39
CA VAL A 156 10.47 6.75 16.02
C VAL A 156 9.00 6.81 16.43
N MET A 157 8.65 7.88 17.11
CA MET A 157 7.26 8.17 17.45
C MET A 157 6.81 9.43 16.71
N ILE A 158 5.92 9.27 15.76
CA ILE A 158 5.30 10.36 15.01
C ILE A 158 4.03 10.74 15.77
N MET A 159 4.05 11.87 16.45
CA MET A 159 2.97 12.33 17.30
C MET A 159 2.16 13.42 16.60
N GLY A 160 0.91 13.10 16.25
CA GLY A 160 -0.08 14.03 15.71
C GLY A 160 -1.42 13.82 16.42
N THR A 161 -2.51 13.91 15.68
CA THR A 161 -3.86 13.53 16.18
C THR A 161 -3.87 12.07 16.63
N SER A 162 -3.15 11.22 15.90
CA SER A 162 -2.82 9.85 16.29
C SER A 162 -1.31 9.73 16.46
N THR A 163 -0.87 8.78 17.27
CA THR A 163 0.56 8.47 17.41
C THR A 163 0.87 7.21 16.63
N CYS A 164 1.86 7.31 15.74
CA CYS A 164 2.42 6.17 15.03
C CYS A 164 3.82 5.86 15.57
N SER A 165 4.01 4.67 16.13
CA SER A 165 5.30 4.21 16.65
C SER A 165 5.91 3.22 15.67
N MET A 166 7.15 3.47 15.24
CA MET A 166 7.85 2.67 14.25
C MET A 166 9.21 2.21 14.77
N VAL A 167 9.51 0.95 14.52
CA VAL A 167 10.81 0.32 14.83
C VAL A 167 11.30 -0.36 13.57
N LEU A 168 12.57 -0.14 13.21
CA LEU A 168 13.23 -0.93 12.17
C LEU A 168 13.76 -2.24 12.76
N SER A 169 13.61 -3.31 12.00
CA SER A 169 14.16 -4.63 12.34
C SER A 169 14.92 -5.19 11.14
N ASP A 170 15.98 -5.91 11.40
CA ASP A 170 16.74 -6.72 10.43
C ASP A 170 16.16 -8.14 10.25
N LYS A 171 15.13 -8.45 11.01
CA LYS A 171 14.44 -9.75 10.99
C LYS A 171 12.95 -9.55 10.93
N GLU A 172 12.29 -10.42 10.17
CA GLU A 172 10.84 -10.52 10.24
C GLU A 172 10.44 -11.09 11.60
N VAL A 173 9.77 -10.28 12.42
CA VAL A 173 9.29 -10.67 13.74
C VAL A 173 7.80 -10.37 13.84
N VAL A 174 7.02 -11.42 14.01
CA VAL A 174 5.58 -11.30 14.24
C VAL A 174 5.33 -11.05 15.72
N VAL A 175 4.76 -9.89 16.04
CA VAL A 175 4.37 -9.51 17.41
C VAL A 175 2.86 -9.30 17.45
N PRO A 176 2.12 -10.05 18.30
CA PRO A 176 0.68 -9.87 18.40
C PRO A 176 0.29 -8.41 18.70
N GLY A 177 -0.64 -7.88 17.91
CA GLY A 177 -1.11 -6.52 18.05
C GLY A 177 -0.22 -5.44 17.39
N ILE A 178 0.92 -5.81 16.82
CA ILE A 178 1.82 -4.90 16.11
C ILE A 178 1.85 -5.26 14.63
N CYS A 179 1.70 -4.25 13.77
CA CYS A 179 1.84 -4.41 12.34
C CYS A 179 3.32 -4.35 11.94
N GLY A 180 3.80 -5.37 11.18
CA GLY A 180 5.12 -5.39 10.58
C GLY A 180 5.06 -6.07 9.21
N TYR A 181 5.74 -5.54 8.20
CA TYR A 181 5.75 -6.07 6.83
C TYR A 181 7.09 -5.75 6.13
#